data_45fc427f0f551e7e757fe66e3e4a1e43
#
_entry.id   45fc427f0f551e7e757fe66e3e4a1e43
#
_cell.length_a   1.000
_cell.length_b   1.000
_cell.length_c   1.000
_cell.angle_alpha   90.00
_cell.angle_beta   90.00
_cell.angle_gamma   90.00
#
_symmetry.space_group_name_H-M   'P 1'
#
loop_
_entity.id
_entity.type
_entity.pdbx_description
1 polymer ?
#
loop_
_entity_poly.entity_id
_entity_poly.type
_entity_poly.pdbx_seq_one_letter_code
_entity_poly.pdbx_strand_id
1 'polypeptide(L)'
;MALWRIRATVDDRPGYLSVLTASLALRSVNILAVQVHTTEGGAVDDFLVDAPDTMSERELQSAIARGRGRDAFVTRAEAQGLADQPTRALALAGRLVHDPDALGEALVSLLDAAEVRWRPAGAVVLHGFDEQHMTLIDPAGGTYEVVRPAPAFTPAEYARAQALVEVSGAVLRRAVEQTTLLLPDGAELLVREATGDDAENVRRLHERSSAQTLARRYLGGAQAPSDARLRRMLEPASGITLLAAHLDPATGEESVVAVATLFTEGDLGEAALLVEDAWQRRGIGTALLRRLSTWAARTDLEAVVAHVGADNVAMLRTLRRLGVTGPSERDGTVLSFTLRTGGRRTAASETPATSG
;
A
#
# COMPACT_ATOMS: atom_id res chain seq x y z
N MET A 1 -25.28 -9.86 33.05
CA MET A 1 -24.68 -8.59 32.57
C MET A 1 -24.80 -8.57 31.05
N ALA A 2 -25.21 -7.45 30.47
CA ALA A 2 -25.47 -7.30 29.06
C ALA A 2 -24.64 -6.20 28.45
N LEU A 3 -24.00 -6.48 27.30
CA LEU A 3 -23.17 -5.51 26.60
C LEU A 3 -24.04 -4.53 25.80
N TRP A 4 -23.67 -3.26 25.89
CA TRP A 4 -24.32 -2.18 25.16
C TRP A 4 -23.28 -1.26 24.54
N ARG A 5 -23.59 -0.74 23.37
CA ARG A 5 -22.88 0.36 22.75
C ARG A 5 -23.72 1.63 22.92
N ILE A 6 -23.09 2.68 23.41
CA ILE A 6 -23.71 3.97 23.66
C ILE A 6 -22.91 5.02 22.91
N ARG A 7 -23.57 5.87 22.13
CA ARG A 7 -23.01 7.10 21.60
C ARG A 7 -23.83 8.27 22.15
N ALA A 8 -23.16 9.29 22.66
CA ALA A 8 -23.81 10.50 23.14
C ALA A 8 -22.94 11.73 22.89
N THR A 9 -23.58 12.86 22.63
CA THR A 9 -22.89 14.16 22.52
C THR A 9 -22.93 14.90 23.84
N VAL A 10 -21.80 15.39 24.31
CA VAL A 10 -21.68 16.30 25.46
C VAL A 10 -21.02 17.60 25.02
N ASP A 11 -21.17 18.67 25.86
CA ASP A 11 -20.42 19.88 25.61
C ASP A 11 -18.92 19.63 25.79
N ASP A 12 -18.10 20.10 24.86
CA ASP A 12 -16.64 19.93 24.93
C ASP A 12 -16.05 20.92 25.97
N ARG A 13 -16.24 20.56 27.24
CA ARG A 13 -15.73 21.32 28.40
C ARG A 13 -15.24 20.39 29.49
N PRO A 14 -14.22 20.78 30.24
CA PRO A 14 -13.73 20.00 31.37
C PRO A 14 -14.85 19.61 32.35
N GLY A 15 -14.91 18.32 32.69
CA GLY A 15 -15.86 17.76 33.64
C GLY A 15 -17.17 17.21 33.05
N TYR A 16 -17.54 17.50 31.81
CA TYR A 16 -18.78 17.01 31.24
C TYR A 16 -18.79 15.50 31.04
N LEU A 17 -17.71 14.91 30.56
CA LEU A 17 -17.56 13.46 30.48
C LEU A 17 -17.69 12.80 31.88
N SER A 18 -17.16 13.43 32.93
CA SER A 18 -17.24 12.89 34.29
C SER A 18 -18.69 12.89 34.81
N VAL A 19 -19.51 13.87 34.46
CA VAL A 19 -20.95 13.91 34.83
C VAL A 19 -21.69 12.78 34.13
N LEU A 20 -21.40 12.53 32.84
CA LEU A 20 -22.02 11.45 32.09
C LEU A 20 -21.62 10.08 32.65
N THR A 21 -20.33 9.85 32.87
CA THR A 21 -19.83 8.57 33.42
C THR A 21 -20.34 8.32 34.85
N ALA A 22 -20.44 9.35 35.70
CA ALA A 22 -21.05 9.25 37.03
C ALA A 22 -22.52 8.87 36.96
N SER A 23 -23.29 9.43 36.01
CA SER A 23 -24.70 9.08 35.83
C SER A 23 -24.91 7.62 35.41
N LEU A 24 -24.01 7.07 34.60
CA LEU A 24 -23.98 5.64 34.25
C LEU A 24 -23.59 4.77 35.43
N ALA A 25 -22.56 5.15 36.18
CA ALA A 25 -22.10 4.42 37.37
C ALA A 25 -23.18 4.29 38.45
N LEU A 26 -23.97 5.34 38.70
CA LEU A 26 -25.11 5.33 39.63
C LEU A 26 -26.19 4.30 39.27
N ARG A 27 -26.16 3.75 38.07
CA ARG A 27 -27.06 2.70 37.57
C ARG A 27 -26.36 1.34 37.47
N SER A 28 -25.22 1.18 38.10
CA SER A 28 -24.42 -0.04 38.06
C SER A 28 -23.96 -0.43 36.62
N VAL A 29 -23.81 0.56 35.77
CA VAL A 29 -23.25 0.38 34.42
C VAL A 29 -21.75 0.50 34.51
N ASN A 30 -21.06 -0.55 34.08
CA ASN A 30 -19.59 -0.59 34.03
C ASN A 30 -19.10 -0.21 32.62
N ILE A 31 -18.18 0.75 32.54
CA ILE A 31 -17.61 1.20 31.28
C ILE A 31 -16.40 0.33 30.95
N LEU A 32 -16.45 -0.39 29.82
CA LEU A 32 -15.38 -1.26 29.34
C LEU A 32 -14.42 -0.51 28.43
N ALA A 33 -14.95 0.40 27.59
CA ALA A 33 -14.17 1.26 26.73
C ALA A 33 -14.90 2.59 26.50
N VAL A 34 -14.13 3.66 26.27
CA VAL A 34 -14.63 4.97 25.86
C VAL A 34 -13.73 5.55 24.79
N GLN A 35 -14.32 6.13 23.75
CA GLN A 35 -13.64 6.92 22.73
C GLN A 35 -14.33 8.28 22.65
N VAL A 36 -13.54 9.33 22.67
CA VAL A 36 -14.01 10.72 22.62
C VAL A 36 -13.61 11.33 21.27
N HIS A 37 -14.56 11.90 20.56
CA HIS A 37 -14.34 12.56 19.28
C HIS A 37 -14.83 13.99 19.35
N THR A 38 -13.92 14.95 19.25
CA THR A 38 -14.28 16.37 19.20
C THR A 38 -14.90 16.70 17.85
N THR A 39 -16.03 17.38 17.85
CA THR A 39 -16.77 17.87 16.68
C THR A 39 -17.15 19.34 16.87
N GLU A 40 -17.64 19.99 15.83
CA GLU A 40 -18.14 21.39 15.95
C GLU A 40 -19.33 21.49 16.91
N GLY A 41 -20.13 20.40 17.05
CA GLY A 41 -21.29 20.35 17.93
C GLY A 41 -21.01 19.99 19.41
N GLY A 42 -19.74 19.69 19.75
CA GLY A 42 -19.32 19.21 21.06
C GLY A 42 -18.44 17.96 20.97
N ALA A 43 -18.27 17.25 22.08
CA ALA A 43 -17.60 15.96 22.12
C ALA A 43 -18.60 14.83 21.93
N VAL A 44 -18.37 13.97 20.95
CA VAL A 44 -19.12 12.73 20.73
C VAL A 44 -18.39 11.60 21.43
N ASP A 45 -19.02 11.03 22.43
CA ASP A 45 -18.48 9.97 23.28
C ASP A 45 -19.09 8.62 22.87
N ASP A 46 -18.25 7.68 22.44
CA ASP A 46 -18.61 6.30 22.18
C ASP A 46 -18.20 5.40 23.34
N PHE A 47 -19.16 4.73 23.97
CA PHE A 47 -18.93 3.81 25.07
C PHE A 47 -19.27 2.37 24.68
N LEU A 48 -18.45 1.44 25.11
CA LEU A 48 -18.83 0.05 25.30
C LEU A 48 -19.04 -0.17 26.79
N VAL A 49 -20.23 -0.60 27.18
CA VAL A 49 -20.57 -0.78 28.58
C VAL A 49 -21.15 -2.16 28.87
N ASP A 50 -20.97 -2.60 30.08
CA ASP A 50 -21.62 -3.77 30.67
C ASP A 50 -22.65 -3.30 31.71
N ALA A 51 -23.93 -3.63 31.48
CA ALA A 51 -25.04 -3.23 32.30
C ALA A 51 -25.83 -4.44 32.85
N PRO A 52 -26.59 -4.29 33.95
CA PRO A 52 -27.47 -5.34 34.45
C PRO A 52 -28.43 -5.87 33.37
N ASP A 53 -28.68 -7.18 33.34
CA ASP A 53 -29.53 -7.81 32.34
C ASP A 53 -30.97 -7.24 32.33
N THR A 54 -31.40 -6.69 33.45
CA THR A 54 -32.69 -6.01 33.61
C THR A 54 -32.75 -4.61 33.03
N MET A 55 -31.56 -4.03 32.68
CA MET A 55 -31.48 -2.67 32.18
C MET A 55 -32.04 -2.60 30.74
N SER A 56 -32.97 -1.69 30.55
CA SER A 56 -33.55 -1.41 29.24
C SER A 56 -32.81 -0.26 28.53
N GLU A 57 -32.97 -0.22 27.21
CA GLU A 57 -32.46 0.89 26.39
C GLU A 57 -32.97 2.26 26.88
N ARG A 58 -34.26 2.35 27.22
CA ARG A 58 -34.87 3.59 27.74
C ARG A 58 -34.26 4.05 29.07
N GLU A 59 -33.89 3.12 29.94
CA GLU A 59 -33.20 3.46 31.20
C GLU A 59 -31.79 3.98 30.97
N LEU A 60 -31.06 3.39 30.01
CA LEU A 60 -29.74 3.90 29.58
C LEU A 60 -29.87 5.29 28.97
N GLN A 61 -30.81 5.51 28.06
CA GLN A 61 -31.09 6.83 27.47
C GLN A 61 -31.43 7.87 28.55
N SER A 62 -32.26 7.47 29.55
CA SER A 62 -32.58 8.33 30.70
C SER A 62 -31.35 8.64 31.59
N ALA A 63 -30.44 7.70 31.74
CA ALA A 63 -29.18 7.93 32.48
C ALA A 63 -28.27 8.90 31.72
N ILE A 64 -28.17 8.75 30.40
CA ILE A 64 -27.38 9.64 29.53
C ILE A 64 -27.92 11.07 29.61
N ALA A 65 -29.25 11.25 29.47
CA ALA A 65 -29.88 12.57 29.55
C ALA A 65 -29.62 13.25 30.91
N ARG A 66 -29.69 12.50 32.02
CA ARG A 66 -29.34 13.00 33.36
C ARG A 66 -27.88 13.38 33.48
N GLY A 67 -27.00 12.65 32.77
CA GLY A 67 -25.59 12.94 32.64
C GLY A 67 -25.25 14.08 31.67
N ARG A 68 -26.26 14.83 31.19
CA ARG A 68 -26.16 15.92 30.22
C ARG A 68 -25.72 15.48 28.81
N GLY A 69 -25.85 14.19 28.51
CA GLY A 69 -25.65 13.70 27.16
C GLY A 69 -26.87 14.00 26.27
N ARG A 70 -26.62 14.36 25.03
CA ARG A 70 -27.59 14.63 23.97
C ARG A 70 -27.43 13.62 22.84
N ASP A 71 -28.36 13.55 21.94
CA ASP A 71 -28.33 12.72 20.71
C ASP A 71 -27.94 11.26 21.01
N ALA A 72 -28.52 10.74 22.10
CA ALA A 72 -28.17 9.44 22.62
C ALA A 72 -28.63 8.31 21.68
N PHE A 73 -27.67 7.54 21.17
CA PHE A 73 -27.87 6.29 20.46
C PHE A 73 -27.43 5.13 21.34
N VAL A 74 -28.32 4.17 21.61
CA VAL A 74 -28.05 3.03 22.47
C VAL A 74 -28.46 1.76 21.72
N THR A 75 -27.58 0.78 21.65
CA THR A 75 -27.86 -0.50 21.02
C THR A 75 -27.19 -1.66 21.77
N ARG A 76 -27.75 -2.86 21.65
CA ARG A 76 -27.12 -4.07 22.17
C ARG A 76 -25.83 -4.34 21.41
N ALA A 77 -24.77 -4.67 22.16
CA ALA A 77 -23.51 -5.13 21.58
C ALA A 77 -23.39 -6.64 21.72
N GLU A 78 -22.87 -7.29 20.67
CA GLU A 78 -22.53 -8.70 20.73
C GLU A 78 -21.10 -8.89 21.27
N ALA A 79 -20.78 -10.12 21.73
CA ALA A 79 -19.43 -10.44 22.24
C ALA A 79 -18.32 -10.20 21.20
N GLN A 80 -18.63 -10.29 19.91
CA GLN A 80 -17.70 -9.93 18.82
C GLN A 80 -17.40 -8.41 18.78
N GLY A 81 -18.24 -7.56 19.37
CA GLY A 81 -18.02 -6.13 19.53
C GLY A 81 -17.02 -5.74 20.61
N LEU A 82 -16.43 -6.72 21.34
CA LEU A 82 -15.36 -6.50 22.32
C LEU A 82 -14.01 -6.16 21.67
N ALA A 83 -13.80 -6.52 20.39
CA ALA A 83 -12.64 -6.02 19.67
C ALA A 83 -12.78 -4.49 19.54
N ASP A 84 -11.77 -3.76 20.01
CA ASP A 84 -11.75 -2.32 19.89
C ASP A 84 -11.73 -1.89 18.40
N GLN A 85 -12.16 -0.68 18.12
CA GLN A 85 -12.22 -0.19 16.74
C GLN A 85 -10.87 -0.24 16.01
N PRO A 86 -9.72 0.10 16.62
CA PRO A 86 -8.42 -0.09 16.01
C PRO A 86 -8.14 -1.52 15.58
N THR A 87 -8.41 -2.49 16.43
CA THR A 87 -8.23 -3.93 16.11
C THR A 87 -9.11 -4.36 14.94
N ARG A 88 -10.37 -3.92 14.90
CA ARG A 88 -11.27 -4.17 13.76
C ARG A 88 -10.74 -3.56 12.46
N ALA A 89 -10.30 -2.30 12.51
CA ALA A 89 -9.75 -1.61 11.34
C ALA A 89 -8.49 -2.33 10.80
N LEU A 90 -7.58 -2.77 11.67
CA LEU A 90 -6.40 -3.54 11.29
C LEU A 90 -6.76 -4.91 10.68
N ALA A 91 -7.74 -5.61 11.25
CA ALA A 91 -8.21 -6.89 10.70
C ALA A 91 -8.82 -6.72 9.30
N LEU A 92 -9.60 -5.66 9.08
CA LEU A 92 -10.17 -5.32 7.76
C LEU A 92 -9.08 -4.90 6.77
N ALA A 93 -8.09 -4.12 7.19
CA ALA A 93 -6.94 -3.78 6.36
C ALA A 93 -6.15 -5.04 5.96
N GLY A 94 -5.90 -5.97 6.89
CA GLY A 94 -5.30 -7.27 6.60
C GLY A 94 -6.10 -8.09 5.59
N ARG A 95 -7.44 -8.09 5.69
CA ARG A 95 -8.31 -8.76 4.71
C ARG A 95 -8.15 -8.15 3.31
N LEU A 96 -8.11 -6.82 3.20
CA LEU A 96 -7.97 -6.12 1.91
C LEU A 96 -6.61 -6.36 1.23
N VAL A 97 -5.56 -6.69 1.98
CA VAL A 97 -4.26 -7.09 1.40
C VAL A 97 -4.39 -8.36 0.56
N HIS A 98 -5.28 -9.28 0.95
CA HIS A 98 -5.53 -10.54 0.26
C HIS A 98 -6.69 -10.47 -0.74
N ASP A 99 -7.67 -9.60 -0.49
CA ASP A 99 -8.87 -9.44 -1.30
C ASP A 99 -9.27 -7.95 -1.37
N PRO A 100 -8.67 -7.18 -2.28
CA PRO A 100 -8.98 -5.75 -2.43
C PRO A 100 -10.40 -5.48 -2.90
N ASP A 101 -11.06 -6.45 -3.55
CA ASP A 101 -12.44 -6.33 -4.04
C ASP A 101 -13.47 -6.36 -2.89
N ALA A 102 -13.06 -6.84 -1.70
CA ALA A 102 -13.88 -6.84 -0.50
C ALA A 102 -14.03 -5.45 0.16
N LEU A 103 -13.57 -4.34 -0.48
CA LEU A 103 -13.62 -2.99 0.11
C LEU A 103 -15.02 -2.58 0.51
N GLY A 104 -16.04 -2.83 -0.31
CA GLY A 104 -17.42 -2.52 0.01
C GLY A 104 -17.91 -3.20 1.29
N GLU A 105 -17.65 -4.50 1.45
CA GLU A 105 -17.98 -5.27 2.66
C GLU A 105 -17.19 -4.79 3.88
N ALA A 106 -15.93 -4.44 3.68
CA ALA A 106 -15.08 -3.90 4.73
C ALA A 106 -15.62 -2.54 5.23
N LEU A 107 -16.12 -1.67 4.35
CA LEU A 107 -16.75 -0.41 4.71
C LEU A 107 -18.06 -0.63 5.48
N VAL A 108 -18.91 -1.59 5.08
CA VAL A 108 -20.10 -1.97 5.86
C VAL A 108 -19.70 -2.35 7.27
N SER A 109 -18.70 -3.23 7.41
CA SER A 109 -18.26 -3.72 8.72
C SER A 109 -17.58 -2.64 9.56
N LEU A 110 -16.74 -1.78 8.96
CA LEU A 110 -16.01 -0.72 9.67
C LEU A 110 -16.93 0.33 10.26
N LEU A 111 -17.94 0.72 9.48
CA LEU A 111 -18.81 1.87 9.75
C LEU A 111 -20.17 1.48 10.39
N ASP A 112 -20.42 0.18 10.58
CA ASP A 112 -21.75 -0.34 10.95
C ASP A 112 -22.83 0.27 10.03
N ALA A 113 -22.53 0.33 8.71
CA ALA A 113 -23.40 0.98 7.72
C ALA A 113 -24.63 0.13 7.43
N ALA A 114 -25.76 0.80 7.24
CA ALA A 114 -27.00 0.13 6.81
C ALA A 114 -26.91 -0.29 5.34
N GLU A 115 -26.22 0.50 4.52
CA GLU A 115 -26.07 0.25 3.10
C GLU A 115 -24.75 0.86 2.57
N VAL A 116 -24.10 0.13 1.66
CA VAL A 116 -22.98 0.63 0.85
C VAL A 116 -23.29 0.35 -0.61
N ARG A 117 -23.37 1.41 -1.42
CA ARG A 117 -23.66 1.34 -2.85
C ARG A 117 -22.45 1.78 -3.65
N TRP A 118 -22.07 0.99 -4.63
CA TRP A 118 -21.06 1.41 -5.59
C TRP A 118 -21.69 2.17 -6.78
N ARG A 119 -21.04 3.24 -7.22
CA ARG A 119 -21.42 4.05 -8.38
C ARG A 119 -20.27 4.09 -9.39
N PRO A 120 -20.54 3.91 -10.69
CA PRO A 120 -19.50 3.99 -11.71
C PRO A 120 -18.92 5.40 -11.83
N ALA A 121 -17.69 5.49 -12.35
CA ALA A 121 -17.04 6.77 -12.65
C ALA A 121 -17.87 7.58 -13.66
N GLY A 122 -18.00 8.91 -13.42
CA GLY A 122 -18.77 9.83 -14.28
C GLY A 122 -19.98 10.46 -13.59
N ALA A 123 -20.42 10.00 -12.43
CA ALA A 123 -21.33 10.73 -11.58
C ALA A 123 -20.57 11.86 -10.87
N VAL A 124 -21.05 13.09 -10.95
CA VAL A 124 -20.52 14.20 -10.13
C VAL A 124 -20.99 13.96 -8.71
N VAL A 125 -20.11 13.40 -7.88
CA VAL A 125 -20.40 13.17 -6.47
C VAL A 125 -19.46 14.02 -5.65
N LEU A 126 -20.02 14.82 -4.74
CA LEU A 126 -19.26 15.58 -3.77
C LEU A 126 -18.65 14.59 -2.76
N HIS A 127 -17.31 14.56 -2.70
CA HIS A 127 -16.61 13.75 -1.70
C HIS A 127 -16.74 14.39 -0.33
N GLY A 128 -16.95 13.57 0.69
CA GLY A 128 -17.10 14.03 2.05
C GLY A 128 -18.09 13.17 2.84
N PHE A 129 -18.56 13.73 3.92
CA PHE A 129 -19.60 13.10 4.73
C PHE A 129 -20.50 14.16 5.35
N ASP A 130 -21.72 13.76 5.66
CA ASP A 130 -22.67 14.45 6.51
C ASP A 130 -23.11 13.52 7.65
N GLU A 131 -24.21 13.84 8.33
CA GLU A 131 -24.69 13.04 9.45
C GLU A 131 -25.05 11.60 9.06
N GLN A 132 -25.58 11.36 7.86
CA GLN A 132 -26.14 10.08 7.43
C GLN A 132 -25.48 9.48 6.21
N HIS A 133 -24.72 10.26 5.44
CA HIS A 133 -24.09 9.86 4.19
C HIS A 133 -22.58 10.08 4.23
N MET A 134 -21.87 9.17 3.63
CA MET A 134 -20.43 9.29 3.42
C MET A 134 -20.10 8.85 2.00
N THR A 135 -19.25 9.62 1.32
CA THR A 135 -18.84 9.33 -0.05
C THR A 135 -17.34 9.15 -0.12
N LEU A 136 -16.90 8.00 -0.64
CA LEU A 136 -15.51 7.59 -0.73
C LEU A 136 -15.16 7.21 -2.17
N ILE A 137 -13.97 7.58 -2.63
CA ILE A 137 -13.47 7.18 -3.96
C ILE A 137 -13.11 5.69 -3.93
N ASP A 138 -13.57 4.95 -4.95
CA ASP A 138 -13.08 3.59 -5.17
C ASP A 138 -11.75 3.62 -5.93
N PRO A 139 -10.66 3.07 -5.38
CA PRO A 139 -9.38 2.99 -6.09
C PRO A 139 -9.42 2.20 -7.41
N ALA A 140 -10.37 1.29 -7.55
CA ALA A 140 -10.60 0.54 -8.81
C ALA A 140 -11.38 1.36 -9.86
N GLY A 141 -11.87 2.54 -9.49
CA GLY A 141 -12.67 3.44 -10.31
C GLY A 141 -14.13 3.46 -9.87
N GLY A 142 -14.68 4.67 -9.73
CA GLY A 142 -16.02 4.88 -9.21
C GLY A 142 -16.04 5.44 -7.79
N THR A 143 -17.16 5.23 -7.09
CA THR A 143 -17.41 5.83 -5.77
C THR A 143 -18.28 4.91 -4.92
N TYR A 144 -17.99 4.80 -3.65
CA TYR A 144 -18.87 4.19 -2.65
C TYR A 144 -19.69 5.26 -1.96
N GLU A 145 -21.00 5.09 -1.99
CA GLU A 145 -21.98 5.82 -1.17
C GLU A 145 -22.31 4.95 0.04
N VAL A 146 -22.00 5.43 1.23
CA VAL A 146 -22.24 4.75 2.50
C VAL A 146 -23.39 5.46 3.21
N VAL A 147 -24.41 4.72 3.61
CA VAL A 147 -25.60 5.26 4.29
C VAL A 147 -25.78 4.61 5.65
N ARG A 148 -25.97 5.46 6.67
CA ARG A 148 -26.31 5.06 8.03
C ARG A 148 -27.31 6.04 8.64
N PRO A 149 -28.56 5.63 8.89
CA PRO A 149 -29.59 6.51 9.44
C PRO A 149 -29.25 7.06 10.83
N ALA A 150 -28.60 6.24 11.66
CA ALA A 150 -28.15 6.59 13.00
C ALA A 150 -27.10 5.58 13.49
N PRO A 151 -26.16 5.99 14.36
CA PRO A 151 -25.85 7.36 14.77
C PRO A 151 -25.16 8.15 13.66
N ALA A 152 -25.11 9.48 13.76
CA ALA A 152 -24.41 10.36 12.80
C ALA A 152 -22.93 9.96 12.62
N PHE A 153 -22.40 10.14 11.40
CA PHE A 153 -20.98 9.91 11.12
C PHE A 153 -20.11 10.95 11.82
N THR A 154 -18.93 10.52 12.23
CA THR A 154 -17.92 11.39 12.83
C THR A 154 -16.72 11.60 11.90
N PRO A 155 -15.95 12.70 12.05
CA PRO A 155 -14.72 12.91 11.29
C PRO A 155 -13.71 11.76 11.43
N ALA A 156 -13.65 11.13 12.61
CA ALA A 156 -12.76 10.00 12.86
C ALA A 156 -13.18 8.72 12.11
N GLU A 157 -14.47 8.50 11.94
CA GLU A 157 -14.99 7.40 11.12
C GLU A 157 -14.68 7.63 9.64
N TYR A 158 -14.84 8.86 9.14
CA TYR A 158 -14.45 9.23 7.78
C TYR A 158 -12.96 9.02 7.53
N ALA A 159 -12.09 9.49 8.44
CA ALA A 159 -10.66 9.31 8.32
C ALA A 159 -10.23 7.83 8.31
N ARG A 160 -10.87 6.98 9.13
CA ARG A 160 -10.62 5.52 9.13
C ARG A 160 -11.08 4.87 7.83
N ALA A 161 -12.22 5.28 7.29
CA ALA A 161 -12.71 4.78 6.01
C ALA A 161 -11.77 5.17 4.86
N GLN A 162 -11.28 6.41 4.83
CA GLN A 162 -10.27 6.86 3.86
C GLN A 162 -8.98 6.05 3.97
N ALA A 163 -8.46 5.80 5.16
CA ALA A 163 -7.27 4.98 5.36
C ALA A 163 -7.46 3.56 4.81
N LEU A 164 -8.66 2.98 4.96
CA LEU A 164 -8.98 1.66 4.42
C LEU A 164 -9.03 1.67 2.87
N VAL A 165 -9.59 2.71 2.28
CA VAL A 165 -9.56 2.95 0.82
C VAL A 165 -8.13 3.08 0.31
N GLU A 166 -7.26 3.79 1.02
CA GLU A 166 -5.84 3.93 0.66
C GLU A 166 -5.10 2.58 0.67
N VAL A 167 -5.37 1.72 1.66
CA VAL A 167 -4.82 0.35 1.71
C VAL A 167 -5.25 -0.45 0.49
N SER A 168 -6.56 -0.47 0.17
CA SER A 168 -7.08 -1.14 -1.02
C SER A 168 -6.42 -0.59 -2.29
N GLY A 169 -6.30 0.72 -2.42
CA GLY A 169 -5.65 1.38 -3.55
C GLY A 169 -4.16 1.03 -3.68
N ALA A 170 -3.44 0.87 -2.58
CA ALA A 170 -2.05 0.45 -2.60
C ALA A 170 -1.91 -1.00 -3.11
N VAL A 171 -2.81 -1.90 -2.67
CA VAL A 171 -2.85 -3.30 -3.13
C VAL A 171 -3.18 -3.39 -4.61
N LEU A 172 -4.21 -2.66 -5.07
CA LEU A 172 -4.61 -2.63 -6.48
C LEU A 172 -3.50 -2.08 -7.39
N ARG A 173 -2.80 -1.01 -6.96
CA ARG A 173 -1.64 -0.50 -7.71
C ARG A 173 -0.55 -1.56 -7.81
N ARG A 174 -0.25 -2.29 -6.74
CA ARG A 174 0.69 -3.40 -6.76
C ARG A 174 0.27 -4.51 -7.73
N ALA A 175 -1.00 -4.87 -7.75
CA ALA A 175 -1.54 -5.87 -8.68
C ALA A 175 -1.47 -5.41 -10.15
N VAL A 176 -1.72 -4.12 -10.43
CA VAL A 176 -1.60 -3.53 -11.79
C VAL A 176 -0.14 -3.43 -12.24
N GLU A 177 0.83 -3.37 -11.33
CA GLU A 177 2.26 -3.39 -11.63
C GLU A 177 2.76 -4.79 -12.04
N GLN A 178 1.99 -5.84 -11.81
CA GLN A 178 2.23 -7.16 -12.40
C GLN A 178 1.84 -7.13 -13.88
N THR A 179 2.79 -7.46 -14.76
CA THR A 179 2.55 -7.44 -16.19
C THR A 179 3.04 -8.74 -16.80
N THR A 180 2.24 -9.32 -17.68
CA THR A 180 2.68 -10.47 -18.47
C THR A 180 3.59 -10.01 -19.61
N LEU A 181 4.80 -10.54 -19.65
CA LEU A 181 5.74 -10.38 -20.76
C LEU A 181 5.60 -11.59 -21.69
N LEU A 182 5.02 -11.37 -22.87
CA LEU A 182 4.98 -12.40 -23.91
C LEU A 182 6.31 -12.43 -24.65
N LEU A 183 6.98 -13.56 -24.64
CA LEU A 183 8.24 -13.79 -25.34
C LEU A 183 8.00 -14.17 -26.82
N PRO A 184 9.00 -13.98 -27.72
CA PRO A 184 8.85 -14.28 -29.15
C PRO A 184 8.52 -15.76 -29.47
N ASP A 185 8.84 -16.67 -28.57
CA ASP A 185 8.55 -18.11 -28.67
C ASP A 185 7.21 -18.52 -28.07
N GLY A 186 6.39 -17.54 -27.64
CA GLY A 186 5.07 -17.74 -27.05
C GLY A 186 5.07 -18.02 -25.54
N ALA A 187 6.23 -18.11 -24.90
CA ALA A 187 6.28 -18.26 -23.44
C ALA A 187 5.85 -16.96 -22.74
N GLU A 188 5.10 -17.10 -21.65
CA GLU A 188 4.63 -16.00 -20.83
C GLU A 188 5.44 -15.91 -19.52
N LEU A 189 5.86 -14.71 -19.18
CA LEU A 189 6.52 -14.43 -17.91
C LEU A 189 5.72 -13.38 -17.15
N LEU A 190 5.43 -13.66 -15.89
CA LEU A 190 4.93 -12.67 -14.95
C LEU A 190 6.08 -11.77 -14.52
N VAL A 191 5.97 -10.45 -14.78
CA VAL A 191 6.93 -9.46 -14.28
C VAL A 191 6.27 -8.66 -13.17
N ARG A 192 6.88 -8.70 -12.00
CA ARG A 192 6.38 -8.04 -10.79
C ARG A 192 7.50 -7.51 -9.91
N GLU A 193 7.17 -6.66 -8.98
CA GLU A 193 8.09 -6.25 -7.91
C GLU A 193 8.42 -7.45 -7.01
N ALA A 194 9.65 -7.50 -6.54
CA ALA A 194 10.13 -8.50 -5.60
C ALA A 194 9.67 -8.20 -4.18
N THR A 195 9.51 -9.25 -3.40
CA THR A 195 9.28 -9.18 -1.95
C THR A 195 10.33 -10.01 -1.20
N GLY A 196 10.42 -9.85 0.12
CA GLY A 196 11.33 -10.66 0.95
C GLY A 196 11.06 -12.17 0.85
N ASP A 197 9.83 -12.58 0.54
CA ASP A 197 9.41 -13.97 0.38
C ASP A 197 10.03 -14.63 -0.87
N ASP A 198 10.47 -13.83 -1.84
CA ASP A 198 11.12 -14.32 -3.06
C ASP A 198 12.57 -14.75 -2.87
N ALA A 199 13.13 -14.58 -1.68
CA ALA A 199 14.56 -14.86 -1.42
C ALA A 199 14.97 -16.28 -1.82
N GLU A 200 14.14 -17.27 -1.54
CA GLU A 200 14.39 -18.67 -1.91
C GLU A 200 14.34 -18.88 -3.43
N ASN A 201 13.35 -18.31 -4.11
CA ASN A 201 13.24 -18.42 -5.57
C ASN A 201 14.39 -17.73 -6.28
N VAL A 202 14.85 -16.58 -5.77
CA VAL A 202 16.02 -15.88 -6.31
C VAL A 202 17.32 -16.60 -5.98
N ARG A 203 17.44 -17.27 -4.83
CA ARG A 203 18.57 -18.15 -4.52
C ARG A 203 18.66 -19.30 -5.55
N ARG A 204 17.53 -19.96 -5.84
CA ARG A 204 17.44 -21.00 -6.87
C ARG A 204 17.82 -20.48 -8.27
N LEU A 205 17.42 -19.25 -8.63
CA LEU A 205 17.87 -18.61 -9.87
C LEU A 205 19.40 -18.50 -9.93
N HIS A 206 20.06 -18.11 -8.83
CA HIS A 206 21.52 -18.04 -8.78
C HIS A 206 22.19 -19.42 -8.93
N GLU A 207 21.62 -20.45 -8.32
CA GLU A 207 22.11 -21.83 -8.42
C GLU A 207 22.00 -22.41 -9.84
N ARG A 208 20.96 -22.01 -10.59
CA ARG A 208 20.78 -22.43 -11.99
C ARG A 208 21.58 -21.57 -12.98
N SER A 209 22.14 -20.45 -12.54
CA SER A 209 22.92 -19.55 -13.38
C SER A 209 24.40 -20.00 -13.47
N SER A 210 24.99 -19.96 -14.65
CA SER A 210 26.39 -20.29 -14.83
C SER A 210 27.34 -19.32 -14.10
N ALA A 211 28.53 -19.81 -13.75
CA ALA A 211 29.57 -18.97 -13.15
C ALA A 211 29.90 -17.74 -14.00
N GLN A 212 29.85 -17.87 -15.34
CA GLN A 212 30.06 -16.75 -16.25
C GLN A 212 28.94 -15.70 -16.13
N THR A 213 27.68 -16.12 -16.05
CA THR A 213 26.52 -15.25 -15.87
C THR A 213 26.60 -14.50 -14.54
N LEU A 214 26.98 -15.19 -13.45
CA LEU A 214 27.18 -14.59 -12.13
C LEU A 214 28.37 -13.61 -12.13
N ALA A 215 29.51 -13.98 -12.74
CA ALA A 215 30.66 -13.10 -12.84
C ALA A 215 30.33 -11.79 -13.59
N ARG A 216 29.52 -11.85 -14.62
CA ARG A 216 29.02 -10.67 -15.36
C ARG A 216 28.07 -9.81 -14.52
N ARG A 217 27.22 -10.44 -13.70
CA ARG A 217 26.28 -9.73 -12.81
C ARG A 217 27.02 -9.00 -11.68
N TYR A 218 28.07 -9.60 -11.14
CA TYR A 218 28.81 -9.12 -9.96
C TYR A 218 30.20 -8.56 -10.26
N LEU A 219 30.48 -8.27 -11.54
CA LEU A 219 31.72 -7.64 -12.02
C LEU A 219 32.99 -8.31 -11.48
N GLY A 220 33.05 -9.64 -11.58
CA GLY A 220 34.19 -10.45 -11.16
C GLY A 220 33.94 -11.36 -9.95
N GLY A 221 32.85 -11.17 -9.21
CA GLY A 221 32.43 -12.09 -8.15
C GLY A 221 31.56 -13.20 -8.71
N ALA A 222 32.05 -14.44 -8.75
CA ALA A 222 31.27 -15.59 -9.24
C ALA A 222 30.43 -16.27 -8.13
N GLN A 223 30.43 -15.74 -6.92
CA GLN A 223 29.68 -16.32 -5.80
C GLN A 223 28.29 -15.72 -5.70
N ALA A 224 27.29 -16.58 -5.45
CA ALA A 224 25.95 -16.15 -5.11
C ALA A 224 25.97 -15.32 -3.81
N PRO A 225 25.12 -14.26 -3.72
CA PRO A 225 25.01 -13.47 -2.51
C PRO A 225 24.51 -14.30 -1.33
N SER A 226 24.89 -13.93 -0.10
CA SER A 226 24.31 -14.49 1.11
C SER A 226 22.83 -14.14 1.23
N ASP A 227 22.06 -14.92 1.99
CA ASP A 227 20.63 -14.70 2.21
C ASP A 227 20.31 -13.27 2.72
N ALA A 228 21.15 -12.76 3.63
CA ALA A 228 20.99 -11.39 4.12
C ALA A 228 21.20 -10.33 3.01
N ARG A 229 22.11 -10.59 2.06
CA ARG A 229 22.33 -9.73 0.90
C ARG A 229 21.20 -9.87 -0.13
N LEU A 230 20.70 -11.08 -0.34
CA LEU A 230 19.52 -11.32 -1.21
C LEU A 230 18.31 -10.55 -0.71
N ARG A 231 17.97 -10.66 0.56
CA ARG A 231 16.83 -9.92 1.14
C ARG A 231 16.95 -8.41 0.97
N ARG A 232 18.12 -7.83 1.24
CA ARG A 232 18.36 -6.40 1.03
C ARG A 232 18.30 -6.00 -0.45
N MET A 233 18.62 -6.92 -1.36
CA MET A 233 18.52 -6.67 -2.79
C MET A 233 17.08 -6.75 -3.27
N LEU A 234 16.25 -7.63 -2.69
CA LEU A 234 14.84 -7.78 -3.04
C LEU A 234 13.99 -6.61 -2.53
N GLU A 235 14.27 -6.12 -1.34
CA GLU A 235 13.61 -4.97 -0.71
C GLU A 235 14.66 -3.88 -0.43
N PRO A 236 15.11 -3.16 -1.48
CA PRO A 236 16.09 -2.09 -1.29
C PRO A 236 15.46 -0.94 -0.49
N ALA A 237 16.23 -0.37 0.44
CA ALA A 237 15.80 0.81 1.22
C ALA A 237 15.48 2.01 0.31
N SER A 238 16.13 2.08 -0.86
CA SER A 238 15.89 3.10 -1.88
C SER A 238 16.05 2.48 -3.27
N GLY A 239 14.97 2.48 -4.06
CA GLY A 239 14.94 1.86 -5.39
C GLY A 239 13.86 0.79 -5.54
N ILE A 240 14.04 -0.10 -6.51
CA ILE A 240 13.09 -1.18 -6.82
C ILE A 240 13.82 -2.43 -7.32
N THR A 241 13.28 -3.61 -7.02
CA THR A 241 13.69 -4.88 -7.64
C THR A 241 12.50 -5.52 -8.35
N LEU A 242 12.69 -5.86 -9.62
CA LEU A 242 11.71 -6.56 -10.45
C LEU A 242 12.16 -8.00 -10.67
N LEU A 243 11.20 -8.92 -10.64
CA LEU A 243 11.35 -10.32 -11.00
C LEU A 243 10.64 -10.59 -12.32
N ALA A 244 11.19 -11.51 -13.11
CA ALA A 244 10.45 -12.18 -14.17
C ALA A 244 10.34 -13.66 -13.80
N ALA A 245 9.11 -14.14 -13.66
CA ALA A 245 8.81 -15.50 -13.24
C ALA A 245 8.02 -16.25 -14.33
N HIS A 246 8.38 -17.49 -14.56
CA HIS A 246 7.66 -18.42 -15.38
C HIS A 246 6.75 -19.29 -14.50
N LEU A 247 5.47 -19.33 -14.87
CA LEU A 247 4.52 -20.23 -14.25
C LEU A 247 4.42 -21.48 -15.12
N ASP A 248 4.79 -22.64 -14.59
CA ASP A 248 4.61 -23.89 -15.29
C ASP A 248 3.11 -24.21 -15.42
N PRO A 249 2.54 -24.26 -16.62
CA PRO A 249 1.10 -24.47 -16.80
C PRO A 249 0.64 -25.88 -16.37
N ALA A 250 1.55 -26.85 -16.24
CA ALA A 250 1.20 -28.21 -15.87
C ALA A 250 1.20 -28.42 -14.35
N THR A 251 2.13 -27.74 -13.63
CA THR A 251 2.29 -27.90 -12.18
C THR A 251 1.78 -26.72 -11.37
N GLY A 252 1.61 -25.54 -12.00
CA GLY A 252 1.32 -24.28 -11.32
C GLY A 252 2.51 -23.73 -10.51
N GLU A 253 3.71 -24.32 -10.67
CA GLU A 253 4.91 -23.89 -9.94
C GLU A 253 5.49 -22.63 -10.56
N GLU A 254 5.73 -21.58 -9.74
CA GLU A 254 6.40 -20.36 -10.15
C GLU A 254 7.92 -20.53 -10.06
N SER A 255 8.61 -20.23 -11.14
CA SER A 255 10.08 -20.23 -11.22
C SER A 255 10.59 -18.87 -11.64
N VAL A 256 11.32 -18.17 -10.77
CA VAL A 256 11.98 -16.91 -11.11
C VAL A 256 13.13 -17.17 -12.07
N VAL A 257 13.08 -16.56 -13.25
CA VAL A 257 14.06 -16.74 -14.34
C VAL A 257 14.93 -15.49 -14.59
N ALA A 258 14.54 -14.36 -14.03
CA ALA A 258 15.35 -13.15 -14.07
C ALA A 258 15.06 -12.23 -12.88
N VAL A 259 16.07 -11.46 -12.48
CA VAL A 259 15.97 -10.38 -11.49
C VAL A 259 16.67 -9.13 -12.04
N ALA A 260 16.03 -7.97 -11.86
CA ALA A 260 16.55 -6.68 -12.22
C ALA A 260 16.38 -5.72 -11.05
N THR A 261 17.45 -5.10 -10.62
CA THR A 261 17.49 -4.21 -9.45
C THR A 261 17.90 -2.81 -9.90
N LEU A 262 17.22 -1.80 -9.36
CA LEU A 262 17.61 -0.41 -9.45
C LEU A 262 17.81 0.10 -8.01
N PHE A 263 19.06 0.38 -7.65
CA PHE A 263 19.41 1.07 -6.40
C PHE A 263 19.50 2.56 -6.68
N THR A 264 18.93 3.39 -5.82
CA THR A 264 18.99 4.85 -6.01
C THR A 264 19.90 5.49 -4.99
N GLU A 265 20.74 6.42 -5.49
CA GLU A 265 21.61 7.27 -4.69
C GLU A 265 21.52 8.71 -5.23
N GLY A 266 20.94 9.61 -4.45
CA GLY A 266 20.60 10.95 -4.91
C GLY A 266 19.66 10.90 -6.12
N ASP A 267 20.02 11.59 -7.19
CA ASP A 267 19.23 11.71 -8.43
C ASP A 267 19.56 10.61 -9.47
N LEU A 268 20.41 9.65 -9.11
CA LEU A 268 20.85 8.57 -10.00
C LEU A 268 20.34 7.21 -9.50
N GLY A 269 20.05 6.32 -10.46
CA GLY A 269 19.74 4.93 -10.20
C GLY A 269 20.77 4.00 -10.80
N GLU A 270 21.35 3.06 -10.04
CA GLU A 270 22.21 2.01 -10.55
C GLU A 270 21.41 0.77 -10.90
N ALA A 271 21.43 0.37 -12.17
CA ALA A 271 20.71 -0.81 -12.67
C ALA A 271 21.64 -2.02 -12.81
N ALA A 272 21.15 -3.16 -12.32
CA ALA A 272 21.85 -4.43 -12.47
C ALA A 272 20.85 -5.56 -12.75
N LEU A 273 21.22 -6.48 -13.68
CA LEU A 273 20.34 -7.54 -14.16
C LEU A 273 21.02 -8.91 -14.08
N LEU A 274 20.22 -9.93 -13.74
CA LEU A 274 20.58 -11.35 -13.89
C LEU A 274 19.45 -12.03 -14.65
N VAL A 275 19.78 -12.74 -15.72
CA VAL A 275 18.86 -13.60 -16.47
C VAL A 275 19.46 -14.99 -16.54
N GLU A 276 18.73 -16.01 -16.14
CA GLU A 276 19.14 -17.41 -16.22
C GLU A 276 19.57 -17.80 -17.64
N ASP A 277 20.62 -18.59 -17.79
CA ASP A 277 21.25 -18.89 -19.08
C ASP A 277 20.25 -19.44 -20.10
N ALA A 278 19.33 -20.33 -19.69
CA ALA A 278 18.29 -20.90 -20.54
C ALA A 278 17.28 -19.87 -21.06
N TRP A 279 17.14 -18.73 -20.38
CA TRP A 279 16.18 -17.66 -20.69
C TRP A 279 16.83 -16.45 -21.34
N GLN A 280 18.14 -16.45 -21.55
CA GLN A 280 18.83 -15.35 -22.22
C GLN A 280 18.46 -15.23 -23.69
N ARG A 281 18.71 -14.06 -24.29
CA ARG A 281 18.48 -13.72 -25.71
C ARG A 281 17.02 -13.75 -26.16
N ARG A 282 16.07 -13.84 -25.25
CA ARG A 282 14.62 -13.79 -25.52
C ARG A 282 14.01 -12.39 -25.29
N GLY A 283 14.81 -11.36 -25.01
CA GLY A 283 14.32 -9.98 -24.80
C GLY A 283 14.04 -9.59 -23.36
N ILE A 284 14.12 -10.53 -22.41
CA ILE A 284 13.80 -10.32 -20.98
C ILE A 284 14.59 -9.16 -20.39
N GLY A 285 15.91 -9.17 -20.54
CA GLY A 285 16.77 -8.09 -20.01
C GLY A 285 16.43 -6.71 -20.57
N THR A 286 16.02 -6.63 -21.85
CA THR A 286 15.59 -5.36 -22.46
C THR A 286 14.27 -4.89 -21.87
N ALA A 287 13.31 -5.81 -21.67
CA ALA A 287 12.01 -5.50 -21.08
C ALA A 287 12.15 -5.03 -19.62
N LEU A 288 12.96 -5.71 -18.83
CA LEU A 288 13.22 -5.34 -17.43
C LEU A 288 13.92 -3.99 -17.32
N LEU A 289 14.99 -3.75 -18.10
CA LEU A 289 15.71 -2.48 -18.05
C LEU A 289 14.84 -1.31 -18.51
N ARG A 290 13.98 -1.50 -19.52
CA ARG A 290 12.98 -0.48 -19.91
C ARG A 290 12.05 -0.12 -18.77
N ARG A 291 11.58 -1.12 -18.00
CA ARG A 291 10.69 -0.90 -16.86
C ARG A 291 11.40 -0.17 -15.72
N LEU A 292 12.64 -0.55 -15.41
CA LEU A 292 13.47 0.19 -14.43
C LEU A 292 13.67 1.65 -14.87
N SER A 293 13.92 1.89 -16.17
CA SER A 293 14.05 3.27 -16.70
C SER A 293 12.72 4.03 -16.63
N THR A 294 11.60 3.38 -16.88
CA THR A 294 10.26 3.99 -16.73
C THR A 294 9.96 4.31 -15.27
N TRP A 295 10.29 3.42 -14.35
CA TRP A 295 10.15 3.65 -12.91
C TRP A 295 11.03 4.83 -12.46
N ALA A 296 12.29 4.88 -12.92
CA ALA A 296 13.22 5.98 -12.64
C ALA A 296 12.67 7.34 -13.12
N ALA A 297 12.07 7.38 -14.31
CA ALA A 297 11.44 8.59 -14.85
C ALA A 297 10.23 9.03 -14.01
N ARG A 298 9.45 8.09 -13.48
CA ARG A 298 8.27 8.38 -12.62
C ARG A 298 8.64 8.84 -11.21
N THR A 299 9.84 8.48 -10.74
CA THR A 299 10.39 8.87 -9.44
C THR A 299 11.37 10.03 -9.52
N ASP A 300 11.34 10.77 -10.65
CA ASP A 300 12.13 11.98 -10.91
C ASP A 300 13.67 11.79 -10.84
N LEU A 301 14.15 10.55 -11.03
CA LEU A 301 15.60 10.31 -11.19
C LEU A 301 16.08 10.90 -12.52
N GLU A 302 17.26 11.54 -12.54
CA GLU A 302 17.83 12.14 -13.73
C GLU A 302 18.33 11.10 -14.74
N ALA A 303 18.89 9.99 -14.23
CA ALA A 303 19.43 8.94 -15.07
C ALA A 303 19.50 7.58 -14.38
N VAL A 304 19.55 6.55 -15.21
CA VAL A 304 19.88 5.17 -14.83
C VAL A 304 21.28 4.85 -15.34
N VAL A 305 22.16 4.43 -14.44
CA VAL A 305 23.54 4.02 -14.74
C VAL A 305 23.61 2.49 -14.72
N ALA A 306 24.36 1.94 -15.68
CA ALA A 306 24.65 0.50 -15.71
C ALA A 306 26.16 0.30 -15.89
N HIS A 307 26.78 -0.44 -14.95
CA HIS A 307 28.18 -0.84 -15.03
C HIS A 307 28.28 -2.22 -15.68
N VAL A 308 29.04 -2.33 -16.77
CA VAL A 308 29.04 -3.51 -17.63
C VAL A 308 30.48 -3.91 -17.99
N GLY A 309 30.83 -5.18 -17.83
CA GLY A 309 32.07 -5.71 -18.34
C GLY A 309 32.17 -5.56 -19.86
N ALA A 310 33.31 -5.14 -20.38
CA ALA A 310 33.51 -4.93 -21.82
C ALA A 310 33.30 -6.20 -22.67
N ASP A 311 33.40 -7.38 -22.06
CA ASP A 311 33.11 -8.70 -22.65
C ASP A 311 31.63 -9.10 -22.60
N ASN A 312 30.77 -8.34 -21.90
CA ASN A 312 29.34 -8.65 -21.75
C ASN A 312 28.54 -8.18 -22.96
N VAL A 313 28.75 -8.87 -24.09
CA VAL A 313 28.07 -8.57 -25.37
C VAL A 313 26.55 -8.56 -25.25
N ALA A 314 25.99 -9.40 -24.35
CA ALA A 314 24.52 -9.46 -24.15
C ALA A 314 23.98 -8.15 -23.60
N MET A 315 24.59 -7.62 -22.55
CA MET A 315 24.19 -6.36 -21.93
C MET A 315 24.46 -5.16 -22.85
N LEU A 316 25.61 -5.15 -23.56
CA LEU A 316 25.89 -4.10 -24.55
C LEU A 316 24.83 -4.03 -25.67
N ARG A 317 24.32 -5.18 -26.12
CA ARG A 317 23.20 -5.22 -27.08
C ARG A 317 21.88 -4.73 -26.48
N THR A 318 21.64 -5.05 -25.21
CA THR A 318 20.45 -4.57 -24.49
C THR A 318 20.46 -3.04 -24.39
N LEU A 319 21.58 -2.44 -23.99
CA LEU A 319 21.73 -0.99 -23.89
C LEU A 319 21.55 -0.29 -25.25
N ARG A 320 22.15 -0.85 -26.33
CA ARG A 320 21.96 -0.31 -27.69
C ARG A 320 20.50 -0.33 -28.15
N ARG A 321 19.73 -1.38 -27.80
CA ARG A 321 18.28 -1.46 -28.10
C ARG A 321 17.47 -0.40 -27.36
N LEU A 322 17.99 0.14 -26.28
CA LEU A 322 17.41 1.26 -25.52
C LEU A 322 17.91 2.63 -25.96
N GLY A 323 18.67 2.68 -27.09
CA GLY A 323 19.14 3.93 -27.66
C GLY A 323 20.46 4.47 -27.06
N VAL A 324 21.13 3.69 -26.22
CA VAL A 324 22.44 4.10 -25.67
C VAL A 324 23.53 3.81 -26.69
N THR A 325 24.20 4.86 -27.18
CA THR A 325 25.15 4.77 -28.31
C THR A 325 26.58 4.43 -27.90
N GLY A 326 26.97 4.67 -26.65
CA GLY A 326 28.30 4.39 -26.16
C GLY A 326 28.42 4.53 -24.64
N PRO A 327 29.53 4.11 -24.04
CA PRO A 327 29.78 4.28 -22.63
C PRO A 327 30.00 5.75 -22.29
N SER A 328 29.48 6.19 -21.13
CA SER A 328 29.73 7.50 -20.57
C SER A 328 31.12 7.58 -19.91
N GLU A 329 31.60 6.45 -19.40
CA GLU A 329 32.89 6.34 -18.72
C GLU A 329 33.47 4.93 -18.89
N ARG A 330 34.79 4.82 -18.76
CA ARG A 330 35.52 3.56 -18.80
C ARG A 330 36.54 3.48 -17.67
N ASP A 331 36.42 2.46 -16.85
CA ASP A 331 37.40 2.12 -15.82
C ASP A 331 37.89 0.67 -16.05
N GLY A 332 39.10 0.56 -16.58
CA GLY A 332 39.72 -0.71 -16.95
C GLY A 332 38.85 -1.52 -17.91
N THR A 333 38.33 -2.66 -17.43
CA THR A 333 37.44 -3.56 -18.17
C THR A 333 35.95 -3.28 -17.94
N VAL A 334 35.59 -2.33 -17.08
CA VAL A 334 34.23 -1.93 -16.80
C VAL A 334 33.86 -0.68 -17.60
N LEU A 335 32.71 -0.72 -18.23
CA LEU A 335 32.11 0.37 -19.00
C LEU A 335 30.88 0.86 -18.27
N SER A 336 30.78 2.14 -18.01
CA SER A 336 29.58 2.77 -17.44
C SER A 336 28.72 3.35 -18.54
N PHE A 337 27.42 3.08 -18.50
CA PHE A 337 26.44 3.57 -19.45
C PHE A 337 25.36 4.36 -18.71
N THR A 338 25.03 5.54 -19.23
CA THR A 338 24.01 6.42 -18.65
C THR A 338 22.80 6.51 -19.58
N LEU A 339 21.64 6.09 -19.06
CA LEU A 339 20.34 6.24 -19.69
C LEU A 339 19.61 7.41 -19.04
N ARG A 340 19.48 8.53 -19.76
CA ARG A 340 18.74 9.69 -19.25
C ARG A 340 17.23 9.38 -19.24
N THR A 341 16.56 9.70 -18.15
CA THR A 341 15.14 9.39 -17.94
C THR A 341 14.20 10.45 -18.50
N GLY A 342 14.70 11.64 -18.83
CA GLY A 342 13.87 12.77 -19.28
C GLY A 342 13.05 13.42 -18.15
N GLY A 343 13.42 13.19 -16.89
CA GLY A 343 12.82 13.84 -15.71
C GLY A 343 12.86 15.36 -15.81
N ARG A 344 11.90 16.05 -15.20
CA ARG A 344 11.75 17.51 -15.19
C ARG A 344 13.03 18.14 -14.66
N ARG A 345 13.73 18.91 -15.52
CA ARG A 345 14.74 19.88 -15.04
C ARG A 345 14.00 20.86 -14.13
N THR A 346 14.20 20.81 -12.85
CA THR A 346 13.99 21.97 -11.98
C THR A 346 14.94 23.04 -12.48
N ALA A 347 14.38 24.08 -13.08
CA ALA A 347 15.14 25.26 -13.48
C ALA A 347 15.79 25.84 -12.22
N ALA A 348 17.06 25.57 -12.03
CA ALA A 348 17.87 26.33 -11.09
C ALA A 348 17.79 27.79 -11.56
N SER A 349 17.26 28.65 -10.70
CA SER A 349 17.18 30.09 -10.88
C SER A 349 18.58 30.63 -11.16
N GLU A 350 18.87 30.96 -12.42
CA GLU A 350 19.92 31.91 -12.75
C GLU A 350 19.49 33.28 -12.22
N THR A 351 20.05 33.67 -11.09
CA THR A 351 20.02 35.04 -10.63
C THR A 351 20.90 35.86 -11.58
N PRO A 352 20.38 36.84 -12.32
CA PRO A 352 21.24 37.69 -13.13
C PRO A 352 22.08 38.57 -12.21
N ALA A 353 23.41 38.44 -12.32
CA ALA A 353 24.35 39.37 -11.72
C ALA A 353 24.13 40.78 -12.35
N THR A 354 23.55 41.67 -11.60
CA THR A 354 23.52 43.11 -11.90
C THR A 354 24.92 43.67 -11.77
N SER A 355 25.51 44.00 -12.91
CA SER A 355 26.67 44.88 -13.01
C SER A 355 26.23 46.32 -12.73
N GLY A 356 26.80 46.96 -11.73
CA GLY A 356 26.79 48.39 -11.48
C GLY A 356 28.18 48.82 -11.06
#